data_b73733fac59237560953674b4a58697e
#
_entry.id   b73733fac59237560953674b4a58697e
#
_cell.length_a   1.000
_cell.length_b   1.000
_cell.length_c   1.000
_cell.angle_alpha   90.00
_cell.angle_beta   90.00
_cell.angle_gamma   90.00
#
_symmetry.space_group_name_H-M   'P 1'
#
loop_
_entity.id
_entity.type
_entity.pdbx_description
1 polymer ?
#
loop_
_entity_poly.entity_id
_entity_poly.type
_entity_poly.pdbx_seq_one_letter_code
_entity_poly.pdbx_strand_id
1 'polypeptide(L)'
;MKKLVTLTALIVAITAVAIGAASFQGPWTTPEASRVSDYVPNVVDLYLPSNPTTGYSWTYEIEDPSIVSLRDEYFSQSMASDLAGAGGTHWFHISGVRPGITSVTFRYLRSWETDVPPAEQTTYRLSVNDQLDVMIWGVEVA
;
A
#
# COMPACT_ATOMS: atom_id res chain seq x y z
N MET A 1 41.05 -46.70 -10.57
CA MET A 1 40.47 -46.36 -11.89
C MET A 1 39.23 -45.57 -11.64
N LYS A 2 39.32 -44.26 -11.81
CA LYS A 2 38.16 -43.31 -11.60
C LYS A 2 37.48 -43.14 -12.94
N LYS A 3 36.21 -43.58 -13.03
CA LYS A 3 35.40 -43.40 -14.22
C LYS A 3 34.83 -41.96 -14.20
N LEU A 4 35.26 -41.19 -15.18
CA LEU A 4 34.73 -39.83 -15.44
C LEU A 4 33.39 -39.99 -16.15
N VAL A 5 32.31 -39.56 -15.50
CA VAL A 5 30.99 -39.48 -16.13
C VAL A 5 30.80 -38.07 -16.69
N THR A 6 30.95 -37.99 -18.01
CA THR A 6 30.65 -36.74 -18.75
C THR A 6 29.15 -36.58 -18.89
N LEU A 7 28.58 -35.56 -18.21
CA LEU A 7 27.19 -35.19 -18.35
C LEU A 7 27.05 -34.28 -19.58
N THR A 8 26.54 -34.84 -20.70
CA THR A 8 26.18 -34.08 -21.89
C THR A 8 24.87 -33.35 -21.65
N ALA A 9 24.94 -32.03 -21.56
CA ALA A 9 23.78 -31.18 -21.51
C ALA A 9 23.11 -31.13 -22.89
N LEU A 10 21.91 -31.66 -22.99
CA LEU A 10 21.05 -31.59 -24.17
C LEU A 10 20.38 -30.18 -24.21
N ILE A 11 20.89 -29.32 -25.07
CA ILE A 11 20.24 -28.04 -25.33
C ILE A 11 19.05 -28.31 -26.28
N VAL A 12 17.84 -28.25 -25.76
CA VAL A 12 16.63 -28.26 -26.58
C VAL A 12 16.38 -26.83 -27.05
N ALA A 13 16.69 -26.59 -28.32
CA ALA A 13 16.31 -25.34 -29.00
C ALA A 13 14.82 -25.38 -29.28
N ILE A 14 14.03 -24.60 -28.53
CA ILE A 14 12.63 -24.37 -28.83
C ILE A 14 12.57 -23.32 -29.94
N THR A 15 12.34 -23.76 -31.18
CA THR A 15 12.00 -22.90 -32.29
C THR A 15 10.58 -22.37 -32.09
N ALA A 16 10.45 -21.10 -31.73
CA ALA A 16 9.18 -20.42 -31.70
C ALA A 16 8.68 -20.24 -33.14
N VAL A 17 7.67 -21.01 -33.51
CA VAL A 17 6.92 -20.78 -34.73
C VAL A 17 6.08 -19.53 -34.51
N ALA A 18 6.43 -18.43 -35.14
CA ALA A 18 5.59 -17.24 -35.21
C ALA A 18 4.36 -17.53 -36.06
N ILE A 19 3.28 -17.94 -35.41
CA ILE A 19 1.97 -17.96 -36.04
C ILE A 19 1.51 -16.51 -36.10
N GLY A 20 1.41 -15.95 -37.32
CA GLY A 20 0.91 -14.60 -37.53
C GLY A 20 -0.49 -14.45 -36.93
N ALA A 21 -0.58 -13.77 -35.81
CA ALA A 21 -1.85 -13.34 -35.24
C ALA A 21 -2.39 -12.23 -36.15
N ALA A 22 -3.41 -12.58 -36.97
CA ALA A 22 -4.21 -11.58 -37.67
C ALA A 22 -4.81 -10.65 -36.61
N SER A 23 -4.43 -9.37 -36.67
CA SER A 23 -4.98 -8.33 -35.82
C SER A 23 -6.47 -8.20 -36.08
N PHE A 24 -7.30 -8.77 -35.22
CA PHE A 24 -8.73 -8.52 -35.22
C PHE A 24 -8.95 -7.16 -34.55
N GLN A 25 -8.97 -6.12 -35.38
CA GLN A 25 -9.34 -4.77 -34.93
C GLN A 25 -10.86 -4.69 -34.91
N GLY A 26 -11.48 -5.14 -33.84
CA GLY A 26 -12.88 -4.84 -33.53
C GLY A 26 -13.04 -3.38 -33.09
N PRO A 27 -14.23 -2.76 -33.29
CA PRO A 27 -14.46 -1.34 -32.92
C PRO A 27 -14.53 -1.05 -31.42
N TRP A 28 -14.28 -2.00 -30.58
CA TRP A 28 -14.06 -1.82 -29.13
C TRP A 28 -12.55 -1.83 -28.86
N THR A 29 -11.93 -0.70 -29.11
CA THR A 29 -10.76 -0.41 -28.34
C THR A 29 -11.24 -0.33 -26.88
N THR A 30 -11.14 -1.45 -26.17
CA THR A 30 -11.05 -1.34 -24.71
C THR A 30 -10.01 -0.26 -24.49
N PRO A 31 -10.32 0.83 -23.75
CA PRO A 31 -9.26 1.65 -23.26
C PRO A 31 -8.40 0.67 -22.49
N GLU A 32 -7.24 0.37 -23.02
CA GLU A 32 -6.17 -0.22 -22.27
C GLU A 32 -6.02 0.72 -21.10
N ALA A 33 -6.75 0.41 -20.03
CA ALA A 33 -6.47 0.96 -18.76
C ALA A 33 -5.02 0.56 -18.54
N SER A 34 -4.12 1.42 -18.96
CA SER A 34 -2.81 1.53 -18.37
C SER A 34 -3.09 1.73 -16.91
N ARG A 35 -3.39 0.65 -16.22
CA ARG A 35 -3.09 0.53 -14.82
C ARG A 35 -1.57 0.51 -14.79
N VAL A 36 -1.01 1.68 -15.06
CA VAL A 36 0.22 2.05 -14.40
C VAL A 36 -0.16 1.79 -12.96
N SER A 37 0.27 0.66 -12.44
CA SER A 37 0.30 0.45 -11.01
C SER A 37 0.92 1.72 -10.50
N ASP A 38 0.16 2.56 -9.78
CA ASP A 38 0.68 3.71 -9.06
C ASP A 38 1.57 3.22 -7.90
N TYR A 39 2.36 2.17 -8.18
CA TYR A 39 3.39 1.71 -7.29
C TYR A 39 4.42 2.84 -7.20
N VAL A 40 4.25 3.64 -6.18
CA VAL A 40 5.27 4.60 -5.79
C VAL A 40 6.27 3.81 -4.96
N PRO A 41 7.48 3.56 -5.49
CA PRO A 41 8.48 2.84 -4.72
C PRO A 41 8.72 3.58 -3.40
N ASN A 42 8.97 2.83 -2.34
CA ASN A 42 9.26 3.33 -1.00
C ASN A 42 8.07 3.94 -0.24
N VAL A 43 6.84 3.69 -0.69
CA VAL A 43 5.61 4.15 -0.02
C VAL A 43 4.74 2.95 0.34
N VAL A 44 4.18 2.95 1.54
CA VAL A 44 3.11 2.05 1.95
C VAL A 44 1.83 2.84 2.19
N ASP A 45 0.73 2.30 1.72
CA ASP A 45 -0.60 2.87 1.89
C ASP A 45 -1.26 2.25 3.11
N LEU A 46 -1.60 3.11 4.08
CA LEU A 46 -2.40 2.75 5.24
C LEU A 46 -3.79 3.38 5.06
N TYR A 47 -4.83 2.64 5.40
CA TYR A 47 -6.20 3.12 5.27
C TYR A 47 -7.02 2.77 6.50
N LEU A 48 -7.82 3.73 6.95
CA LEU A 48 -8.65 3.63 8.13
C LEU A 48 -10.08 4.12 7.82
N PRO A 49 -11.11 3.43 8.34
CA PRO A 49 -12.48 3.92 8.22
C PRO A 49 -12.61 5.30 8.84
N SER A 50 -13.34 6.21 8.22
CA SER A 50 -13.52 7.56 8.72
C SER A 50 -14.92 8.08 8.41
N ASN A 51 -15.49 8.87 9.32
CA ASN A 51 -16.69 9.64 9.07
C ASN A 51 -16.54 11.06 9.60
N PRO A 52 -16.02 11.99 8.80
CA PRO A 52 -15.77 13.36 9.22
C PRO A 52 -17.04 14.12 9.70
N THR A 53 -18.22 13.70 9.25
CA THR A 53 -19.50 14.34 9.63
C THR A 53 -19.86 14.15 11.10
N THR A 54 -19.23 13.18 11.78
CA THR A 54 -19.40 12.95 13.22
C THR A 54 -18.50 13.83 14.08
N GLY A 55 -17.61 14.61 13.45
CA GLY A 55 -16.63 15.43 14.14
C GLY A 55 -15.39 14.68 14.60
N TYR A 56 -15.32 13.36 14.39
CA TYR A 56 -14.13 12.59 14.62
C TYR A 56 -13.16 12.73 13.45
N SER A 57 -11.87 12.73 13.77
CA SER A 57 -10.78 12.71 12.79
C SER A 57 -9.64 11.83 13.29
N TRP A 58 -8.90 11.29 12.33
CA TRP A 58 -7.65 10.58 12.62
C TRP A 58 -6.52 11.58 12.89
N THR A 59 -5.79 11.33 13.95
CA THR A 59 -4.47 11.94 14.21
C THR A 59 -3.44 10.83 14.20
N TYR A 60 -2.19 11.14 13.95
CA TYR A 60 -1.12 10.15 13.93
C TYR A 60 0.09 10.62 14.73
N GLU A 61 0.86 9.65 15.18
CA GLU A 61 2.14 9.85 15.86
C GLU A 61 3.13 8.82 15.31
N ILE A 62 4.27 9.29 14.81
CA ILE A 62 5.36 8.45 14.32
C ILE A 62 6.39 8.36 15.46
N GLU A 63 6.74 7.14 15.89
CA GLU A 63 7.68 6.88 16.97
C GLU A 63 9.09 7.40 16.63
N ASP A 64 9.57 7.09 15.41
CA ASP A 64 10.85 7.63 14.89
C ASP A 64 10.66 8.25 13.51
N PRO A 65 10.49 9.57 13.42
CA PRO A 65 10.28 10.27 12.15
C PRO A 65 11.55 10.34 11.28
N SER A 66 12.69 9.85 11.76
CA SER A 66 13.89 9.71 10.93
C SER A 66 13.85 8.46 10.04
N ILE A 67 12.97 7.49 10.34
CA ILE A 67 12.85 6.22 9.61
C ILE A 67 11.76 6.29 8.55
N VAL A 68 10.60 6.87 8.91
CA VAL A 68 9.48 7.06 7.99
C VAL A 68 8.90 8.47 8.11
N SER A 69 8.22 8.93 7.08
CA SER A 69 7.49 10.20 7.10
C SER A 69 6.13 10.05 6.43
N LEU A 70 5.14 10.82 6.88
CA LEU A 70 3.90 10.98 6.15
C LEU A 70 4.19 11.81 4.89
N ARG A 71 3.89 11.25 3.72
CA ARG A 71 4.03 11.93 2.43
C ARG A 71 2.81 12.78 2.11
N ASP A 72 1.63 12.17 2.20
CA ASP A 72 0.34 12.83 2.05
C ASP A 72 -0.78 12.00 2.69
N GLU A 73 -1.96 12.61 2.81
CA GLU A 73 -3.17 11.98 3.29
C GLU A 73 -4.39 12.54 2.56
N TYR A 74 -5.43 11.73 2.39
CA TYR A 74 -6.70 12.19 1.84
C TYR A 74 -7.86 11.32 2.31
N PHE A 75 -9.06 11.89 2.28
CA PHE A 75 -10.31 11.19 2.56
C PHE A 75 -11.04 10.87 1.26
N SER A 76 -11.47 9.61 1.11
CA SER A 76 -12.31 9.14 0.01
C SER A 76 -13.67 8.72 0.55
N GLN A 77 -14.72 9.41 0.13
CA GLN A 77 -16.08 9.05 0.51
C GLN A 77 -16.50 7.74 -0.16
N SER A 78 -17.26 6.90 0.56
CA SER A 78 -17.82 5.68 0.00
C SER A 78 -18.83 5.99 -1.10
N MET A 79 -18.59 5.50 -2.31
CA MET A 79 -19.53 5.64 -3.44
C MET A 79 -20.81 4.82 -3.27
N ALA A 80 -20.87 3.92 -2.28
CA ALA A 80 -22.01 3.02 -2.08
C ALA A 80 -23.22 3.69 -1.42
N SER A 81 -23.12 4.96 -1.00
CA SER A 81 -24.23 5.67 -0.41
C SER A 81 -24.33 7.10 -0.94
N ASP A 82 -25.39 7.39 -1.67
CA ASP A 82 -25.83 8.76 -2.02
C ASP A 82 -26.34 9.53 -0.79
N LEU A 83 -26.13 9.00 0.41
CA LEU A 83 -26.62 9.58 1.64
C LEU A 83 -25.65 10.65 2.16
N ALA A 84 -26.16 11.83 2.41
CA ALA A 84 -25.43 12.86 3.13
C ALA A 84 -24.97 12.33 4.50
N GLY A 85 -23.71 12.51 4.82
CA GLY A 85 -23.13 12.01 6.08
C GLY A 85 -22.59 10.59 6.01
N ALA A 86 -22.49 10.01 4.81
CA ALA A 86 -21.84 8.72 4.64
C ALA A 86 -20.35 8.79 5.02
N GLY A 87 -19.90 7.73 5.69
CA GLY A 87 -18.49 7.51 5.96
C GLY A 87 -17.68 7.20 4.70
N GLY A 88 -16.42 7.02 4.87
CA GLY A 88 -15.48 6.67 3.81
C GLY A 88 -14.18 6.11 4.38
N THR A 89 -13.11 6.27 3.63
CA THR A 89 -11.77 5.80 3.98
C THR A 89 -10.80 6.96 4.02
N HIS A 90 -10.05 7.08 5.10
CA HIS A 90 -8.91 7.98 5.19
C HIS A 90 -7.64 7.22 4.80
N TRP A 91 -6.91 7.74 3.85
CA TRP A 91 -5.69 7.17 3.32
C TRP A 91 -4.50 7.96 3.81
N PHE A 92 -3.44 7.23 4.19
CA PHE A 92 -2.17 7.78 4.63
C PHE A 92 -1.05 7.12 3.83
N HIS A 93 -0.27 7.92 3.12
CA HIS A 93 0.88 7.46 2.36
C HIS A 93 2.15 7.67 3.16
N ILE A 94 2.73 6.58 3.67
CA ILE A 94 3.95 6.61 4.48
C ILE A 94 5.14 6.24 3.62
N SER A 95 6.13 7.11 3.56
CA SER A 95 7.38 6.88 2.82
C SER A 95 8.53 6.51 3.73
N GLY A 96 9.40 5.60 3.25
CA GLY A 96 10.68 5.28 3.89
C GLY A 96 11.70 6.39 3.70
N VAL A 97 12.36 6.76 4.78
CA VAL A 97 13.40 7.82 4.82
C VAL A 97 14.77 7.21 5.10
N ARG A 98 14.84 6.24 5.99
CA ARG A 98 16.07 5.56 6.40
C ARG A 98 15.77 4.11 6.80
N PRO A 99 16.67 3.16 6.53
CA PRO A 99 16.51 1.80 7.03
C PRO A 99 16.35 1.73 8.55
N GLY A 100 15.42 0.91 9.03
CA GLY A 100 15.15 0.73 10.45
C GLY A 100 13.76 0.18 10.73
N ILE A 101 13.40 0.17 12.02
CA ILE A 101 12.12 -0.28 12.52
C ILE A 101 11.50 0.87 13.32
N THR A 102 10.21 1.10 13.11
CA THR A 102 9.44 2.13 13.80
C THR A 102 7.98 1.73 13.90
N SER A 103 7.16 2.55 14.53
CA SER A 103 5.72 2.40 14.54
C SER A 103 5.00 3.72 14.23
N VAL A 104 3.80 3.61 13.70
CA VAL A 104 2.88 4.74 13.52
C VAL A 104 1.59 4.41 14.24
N THR A 105 1.22 5.25 15.19
CA THR A 105 -0.02 5.11 15.96
C THR A 105 -1.03 6.13 15.48
N PHE A 106 -2.18 5.65 15.05
CA PHE A 106 -3.32 6.45 14.67
C PHE A 106 -4.35 6.46 15.79
N ARG A 107 -4.95 7.64 16.07
CA ARG A 107 -6.00 7.80 17.08
C ARG A 107 -7.21 8.51 16.44
N TYR A 108 -8.40 7.92 16.58
CA TYR A 108 -9.64 8.50 16.12
C TYR A 108 -10.31 9.24 17.26
N LEU A 109 -10.32 10.56 17.19
CA LEU A 109 -10.76 11.42 18.29
C LEU A 109 -11.41 12.71 17.79
N ARG A 110 -12.08 13.40 18.69
CA ARG A 110 -12.57 14.77 18.49
C ARG A 110 -11.56 15.74 19.09
N SER A 111 -11.01 16.64 18.29
CA SER A 111 -9.92 17.53 18.70
C SER A 111 -10.28 18.52 19.81
N TRP A 112 -11.58 18.75 20.06
CA TRP A 112 -12.08 19.64 21.11
C TRP A 112 -12.37 18.93 22.43
N GLU A 113 -12.39 17.61 22.44
CA GLU A 113 -12.59 16.80 23.64
C GLU A 113 -11.22 16.58 24.32
N THR A 114 -11.01 17.26 25.43
CA THR A 114 -9.83 17.06 26.28
C THR A 114 -10.15 16.00 27.33
N ASP A 115 -9.15 15.19 27.71
CA ASP A 115 -9.27 14.13 28.73
C ASP A 115 -10.24 12.98 28.39
N VAL A 116 -10.63 12.85 27.11
CA VAL A 116 -11.40 11.71 26.61
C VAL A 116 -10.46 10.78 25.83
N PRO A 117 -10.45 9.48 26.14
CA PRO A 117 -9.67 8.53 25.34
C PRO A 117 -10.16 8.49 23.89
N PRO A 118 -9.29 8.18 22.92
CA PRO A 118 -9.69 8.04 21.53
C PRO A 118 -10.78 6.96 21.39
N ALA A 119 -11.71 7.17 20.45
CA ALA A 119 -12.75 6.19 20.15
C ALA A 119 -12.15 4.91 19.54
N GLU A 120 -11.08 5.06 18.76
CA GLU A 120 -10.32 3.96 18.17
C GLU A 120 -8.83 4.30 18.16
N GLN A 121 -8.00 3.28 18.32
CA GLN A 121 -6.56 3.41 18.16
C GLN A 121 -6.01 2.22 17.38
N THR A 122 -5.17 2.51 16.39
CA THR A 122 -4.48 1.49 15.60
C THR A 122 -3.00 1.82 15.49
N THR A 123 -2.15 0.85 15.80
CA THR A 123 -0.69 0.99 15.68
C THR A 123 -0.18 0.05 14.61
N TYR A 124 0.48 0.59 13.60
CA TYR A 124 1.19 -0.16 12.55
C TYR A 124 2.67 -0.22 12.89
N ARG A 125 3.22 -1.44 12.91
CA ARG A 125 4.66 -1.68 13.06
C ARG A 125 5.28 -1.79 11.68
N LEU A 126 6.24 -0.92 11.40
CA LEU A 126 6.87 -0.75 10.09
C LEU A 126 8.34 -1.11 10.13
N SER A 127 8.83 -1.69 9.06
CA SER A 127 10.27 -1.85 8.79
C SER A 127 10.61 -1.22 7.44
N VAL A 128 11.74 -0.57 7.37
CA VAL A 128 12.28 0.04 6.15
C VAL A 128 13.60 -0.66 5.82
N ASN A 129 13.73 -1.16 4.61
CA ASN A 129 14.94 -1.84 4.13
C ASN A 129 15.97 -0.84 3.55
N ASP A 130 17.11 -1.35 3.07
CA ASP A 130 18.18 -0.53 2.47
C ASP A 130 17.76 0.15 1.17
N GLN A 131 16.73 -0.34 0.49
CA GLN A 131 16.12 0.25 -0.70
C GLN A 131 15.06 1.29 -0.35
N LEU A 132 14.83 1.53 0.94
CA LEU A 132 13.79 2.39 1.52
C LEU A 132 12.35 1.87 1.33
N ASP A 133 12.17 0.60 0.93
CA ASP A 133 10.85 0.00 0.87
C ASP A 133 10.28 -0.18 2.27
N VAL A 134 9.04 0.22 2.44
CA VAL A 134 8.33 0.13 3.71
C VAL A 134 7.49 -1.14 3.74
N MET A 135 7.63 -1.92 4.81
CA MET A 135 6.85 -3.14 5.03
C MET A 135 6.12 -3.09 6.37
N ILE A 136 4.85 -3.49 6.37
CA ILE A 136 4.07 -3.68 7.58
C ILE A 136 4.34 -5.09 8.09
N TRP A 137 4.79 -5.24 9.33
CA TRP A 137 5.01 -6.54 9.95
C TRP A 137 4.14 -6.80 11.17
N GLY A 138 3.36 -5.82 11.61
CA GLY A 138 2.39 -5.98 12.71
C GLY A 138 1.35 -4.86 12.73
N VAL A 139 0.16 -5.19 13.21
CA VAL A 139 -0.94 -4.24 13.43
C VAL A 139 -1.57 -4.56 14.78
N GLU A 140 -1.72 -3.55 15.62
CA GLU A 140 -2.41 -3.63 16.92
C GLU A 140 -3.60 -2.67 16.90
N VAL A 141 -4.77 -3.16 17.29
CA VAL A 141 -6.01 -2.38 17.44
C VAL A 141 -6.40 -2.40 18.90
N ALA A 142 -6.63 -1.23 19.49
CA ALA A 142 -7.01 -1.04 20.89
C ALA A 142 -8.36 -0.31 21.00
#